data_171a49ddebc658f8003ae80610477340
#
_entry.id   171a49ddebc658f8003ae80610477340
#
_cell.length_a   1.000
_cell.length_b   1.000
_cell.length_c   1.000
_cell.angle_alpha   90.00
_cell.angle_beta   90.00
_cell.angle_gamma   90.00
#
_symmetry.space_group_name_H-M   'P 1'
#
loop_
_entity.id
_entity.type
_entity.pdbx_description
1 polymer ?
#
loop_
_entity_poly.entity_id
_entity_poly.type
_entity_poly.pdbx_seq_one_letter_code
_entity_poly.pdbx_strand_id
1 'polypeptide(L)'
;MKAGHMREKILKGAVELFLERGIDKVSTRDLTEYLGISRSHIYHYFKDWQSLSLEAVTGFLNNELEEFCSIIEPFSARVKLREFVDGMVADKPDPTRKLYSSLWLLSSHDENYKCLVQACLAKWQQVLTNIIQSGMNEQTFRVVNAKRVARQLDAMLLGYSEYLSNPASEDAVKDAKEDIDDFIQRNLLAIE
;
A
#
# COMPACT_ATOMS: atom_id res chain seq x y z
N MET A 1 -5.82 23.74 -20.19
CA MET A 1 -4.84 23.72 -19.08
C MET A 1 -5.43 24.00 -17.69
N LYS A 2 -6.37 24.97 -17.50
CA LYS A 2 -6.91 25.28 -16.14
C LYS A 2 -7.82 24.20 -15.51
N ALA A 3 -8.60 23.43 -16.28
CA ALA A 3 -9.54 22.46 -15.75
C ALA A 3 -8.85 21.19 -15.18
N GLY A 4 -7.83 20.67 -15.85
CA GLY A 4 -7.05 19.53 -15.35
C GLY A 4 -6.34 19.82 -14.03
N HIS A 5 -5.71 20.96 -13.91
CA HIS A 5 -5.01 21.39 -12.71
C HIS A 5 -5.93 21.51 -11.47
N MET A 6 -7.18 21.99 -11.65
CA MET A 6 -8.10 22.07 -10.51
C MET A 6 -8.60 20.68 -10.09
N ARG A 7 -8.85 19.79 -11.05
CA ARG A 7 -9.23 18.41 -10.75
C ARG A 7 -8.15 17.68 -9.95
N GLU A 8 -6.90 17.80 -10.37
CA GLU A 8 -5.73 17.25 -9.64
C GLU A 8 -5.60 17.86 -8.24
N LYS A 9 -5.81 19.18 -8.09
CA LYS A 9 -5.80 19.85 -6.79
C LYS A 9 -6.86 19.29 -5.84
N ILE A 10 -8.05 18.98 -6.35
CA ILE A 10 -9.15 18.40 -5.56
C ILE A 10 -8.76 16.97 -5.10
N LEU A 11 -8.25 16.14 -6.01
CA LEU A 11 -7.82 14.77 -5.68
C LEU A 11 -6.69 14.78 -4.66
N LYS A 12 -5.68 15.64 -4.85
CA LYS A 12 -4.56 15.77 -3.90
C LYS A 12 -5.03 16.21 -2.52
N GLY A 13 -5.89 17.23 -2.43
CA GLY A 13 -6.45 17.66 -1.15
C GLY A 13 -7.30 16.60 -0.47
N ALA A 14 -8.02 15.76 -1.23
CA ALA A 14 -8.73 14.63 -0.68
C ALA A 14 -7.78 13.60 -0.08
N VAL A 15 -6.70 13.24 -0.80
CA VAL A 15 -5.68 12.31 -0.29
C VAL A 15 -5.02 12.84 0.99
N GLU A 16 -4.66 14.12 1.05
CA GLU A 16 -4.06 14.73 2.24
C GLU A 16 -4.98 14.61 3.46
N LEU A 17 -6.28 14.85 3.29
CA LEU A 17 -7.27 14.66 4.36
C LEU A 17 -7.46 13.18 4.72
N PHE A 18 -7.43 12.26 3.75
CA PHE A 18 -7.55 10.83 4.00
C PHE A 18 -6.35 10.26 4.78
N LEU A 19 -5.15 10.75 4.50
CA LEU A 19 -3.95 10.42 5.27
C LEU A 19 -4.04 10.94 6.71
N GLU A 20 -4.57 12.15 6.90
CA GLU A 20 -4.71 12.75 8.23
C GLU A 20 -5.80 12.09 9.08
N ARG A 21 -6.97 11.75 8.48
CA ARG A 21 -8.19 11.40 9.22
C ARG A 21 -8.76 10.03 8.93
N GLY A 22 -8.41 9.43 7.79
CA GLY A 22 -9.06 8.25 7.21
C GLY A 22 -10.17 8.65 6.22
N ILE A 23 -10.45 7.77 5.27
CA ILE A 23 -11.41 8.02 4.17
C ILE A 23 -12.84 8.19 4.73
N ASP A 24 -13.20 7.36 5.69
CA ASP A 24 -14.54 7.30 6.32
C ASP A 24 -14.86 8.50 7.21
N LYS A 25 -13.86 9.29 7.60
CA LYS A 25 -14.00 10.48 8.44
C LYS A 25 -14.00 11.79 7.66
N VAL A 26 -13.83 11.76 6.35
CA VAL A 26 -13.76 12.95 5.51
C VAL A 26 -15.01 13.08 4.67
N SER A 27 -15.57 14.28 4.63
CA SER A 27 -16.75 14.64 3.85
C SER A 27 -16.42 15.67 2.76
N THR A 28 -17.38 15.87 1.83
CA THR A 28 -17.28 16.96 0.85
C THR A 28 -17.10 18.32 1.53
N ARG A 29 -17.72 18.54 2.71
CA ARG A 29 -17.60 19.77 3.46
C ARG A 29 -16.17 20.01 3.93
N ASP A 30 -15.55 18.98 4.52
CA ASP A 30 -14.15 19.08 4.98
C ASP A 30 -13.22 19.46 3.82
N LEU A 31 -13.42 18.82 2.67
CA LEU A 31 -12.62 19.10 1.48
C LEU A 31 -12.86 20.52 0.92
N THR A 32 -14.11 21.02 0.94
CA THR A 32 -14.40 22.40 0.51
C THR A 32 -13.79 23.45 1.43
N GLU A 33 -13.86 23.23 2.73
CA GLU A 33 -13.22 24.08 3.76
C GLU A 33 -11.69 24.05 3.60
N TYR A 34 -11.11 22.87 3.43
CA TYR A 34 -9.66 22.70 3.25
C TYR A 34 -9.11 23.41 2.00
N LEU A 35 -9.83 23.30 0.88
CA LEU A 35 -9.39 23.89 -0.40
C LEU A 35 -9.83 25.36 -0.61
N GLY A 36 -10.74 25.89 0.23
CA GLY A 36 -11.32 27.22 0.05
C GLY A 36 -12.19 27.32 -1.22
N ILE A 37 -12.89 26.26 -1.60
CA ILE A 37 -13.75 26.24 -2.80
C ILE A 37 -15.19 25.88 -2.45
N SER A 38 -16.14 26.17 -3.36
CA SER A 38 -17.53 25.81 -3.16
C SER A 38 -17.80 24.33 -3.45
N ARG A 39 -18.87 23.79 -2.85
CA ARG A 39 -19.34 22.44 -3.12
C ARG A 39 -19.72 22.23 -4.59
N SER A 40 -20.34 23.22 -5.23
CA SER A 40 -20.67 23.17 -6.65
C SER A 40 -19.42 23.06 -7.53
N HIS A 41 -18.29 23.65 -7.10
CA HIS A 41 -17.04 23.56 -7.80
C HIS A 41 -16.49 22.12 -7.82
N ILE A 42 -16.61 21.37 -6.71
CA ILE A 42 -16.22 19.95 -6.66
C ILE A 42 -17.10 19.14 -7.62
N TYR A 43 -18.44 19.30 -7.57
CA TYR A 43 -19.37 18.55 -8.40
C TYR A 43 -19.39 18.94 -9.88
N HIS A 44 -18.66 20.01 -10.24
CA HIS A 44 -18.35 20.27 -11.64
C HIS A 44 -17.36 19.25 -12.23
N TYR A 45 -16.46 18.66 -11.40
CA TYR A 45 -15.43 17.70 -11.84
C TYR A 45 -15.78 16.25 -11.52
N PHE A 46 -16.58 16.00 -10.49
CA PHE A 46 -16.90 14.68 -9.99
C PHE A 46 -18.40 14.51 -9.85
N LYS A 47 -18.92 13.37 -10.28
CA LYS A 47 -20.35 13.07 -10.21
C LYS A 47 -20.90 13.09 -8.78
N ASP A 48 -20.15 12.51 -7.85
CA ASP A 48 -20.50 12.39 -6.44
C ASP A 48 -19.26 12.22 -5.59
N TRP A 49 -19.45 12.20 -4.27
CA TRP A 49 -18.36 12.00 -3.31
C TRP A 49 -17.65 10.66 -3.47
N GLN A 50 -18.42 9.60 -3.73
CA GLN A 50 -17.87 8.25 -3.88
C GLN A 50 -16.92 8.17 -5.08
N SER A 51 -17.33 8.72 -6.22
CA SER A 51 -16.49 8.78 -7.43
C SER A 51 -15.18 9.52 -7.19
N LEU A 52 -15.25 10.68 -6.50
CA LEU A 52 -14.07 11.45 -6.12
C LEU A 52 -13.15 10.65 -5.19
N SER A 53 -13.73 10.08 -4.14
CA SER A 53 -12.99 9.33 -3.13
C SER A 53 -12.29 8.10 -3.72
N LEU A 54 -13.01 7.31 -4.50
CA LEU A 54 -12.43 6.13 -5.17
C LEU A 54 -11.29 6.52 -6.12
N GLU A 55 -11.46 7.60 -6.87
CA GLU A 55 -10.42 8.06 -7.78
C GLU A 55 -9.19 8.58 -7.05
N ALA A 56 -9.39 9.37 -5.99
CA ALA A 56 -8.31 9.88 -5.16
C ALA A 56 -7.50 8.74 -4.54
N VAL A 57 -8.18 7.75 -3.94
CA VAL A 57 -7.52 6.58 -3.34
C VAL A 57 -6.85 5.72 -4.40
N THR A 58 -7.49 5.49 -5.55
CA THR A 58 -6.88 4.72 -6.65
C THR A 58 -5.59 5.37 -7.14
N GLY A 59 -5.61 6.68 -7.34
CA GLY A 59 -4.43 7.45 -7.73
C GLY A 59 -3.31 7.34 -6.70
N PHE A 60 -3.63 7.50 -5.42
CA PHE A 60 -2.68 7.35 -4.33
C PHE A 60 -2.02 5.96 -4.32
N LEU A 61 -2.81 4.87 -4.34
CA LEU A 61 -2.31 3.50 -4.31
C LEU A 61 -1.44 3.16 -5.54
N ASN A 62 -1.78 3.69 -6.72
CA ASN A 62 -0.96 3.49 -7.92
C ASN A 62 0.36 4.24 -7.81
N ASN A 63 0.35 5.48 -7.32
CA ASN A 63 1.56 6.28 -7.15
C ASN A 63 2.51 5.65 -6.14
N GLU A 64 2.02 5.14 -5.02
CA GLU A 64 2.86 4.40 -4.04
C GLU A 64 3.54 3.19 -4.69
N LEU A 65 2.78 2.40 -5.45
CA LEU A 65 3.32 1.24 -6.14
C LEU A 65 4.38 1.63 -7.19
N GLU A 66 4.10 2.65 -7.98
CA GLU A 66 5.02 3.15 -9.02
C GLU A 66 6.29 3.73 -8.40
N GLU A 67 6.16 4.51 -7.32
CA GLU A 67 7.28 5.08 -6.57
C GLU A 67 8.15 3.96 -5.98
N PHE A 68 7.55 2.99 -5.31
CA PHE A 68 8.27 1.84 -4.77
C PHE A 68 9.02 1.08 -5.88
N CYS A 69 8.35 0.75 -6.98
CA CYS A 69 8.98 0.05 -8.11
C CYS A 69 10.15 0.84 -8.71
N SER A 70 10.01 2.17 -8.81
CA SER A 70 11.06 3.05 -9.31
C SER A 70 12.28 3.10 -8.37
N ILE A 71 12.05 3.16 -7.06
CA ILE A 71 13.11 3.17 -6.05
C ILE A 71 13.91 1.87 -6.08
N ILE A 72 13.23 0.73 -6.15
CA ILE A 72 13.91 -0.57 -6.11
C ILE A 72 14.50 -1.02 -7.44
N GLU A 73 14.15 -0.38 -8.55
CA GLU A 73 14.56 -0.79 -9.91
C GLU A 73 16.05 -1.10 -10.04
N PRO A 74 17.00 -0.25 -9.54
CA PRO A 74 18.43 -0.49 -9.73
C PRO A 74 19.03 -1.57 -8.82
N PHE A 75 18.26 -2.14 -7.89
CA PHE A 75 18.80 -3.05 -6.89
C PHE A 75 18.76 -4.52 -7.34
N SER A 76 19.62 -5.36 -6.73
CA SER A 76 19.53 -6.82 -6.85
C SER A 76 18.25 -7.36 -6.23
N ALA A 77 17.80 -8.54 -6.64
CA ALA A 77 16.60 -9.16 -6.10
C ALA A 77 16.61 -9.30 -4.57
N ARG A 78 17.77 -9.58 -3.98
CA ARG A 78 17.94 -9.69 -2.52
C ARG A 78 17.69 -8.35 -1.81
N VAL A 79 18.18 -7.26 -2.37
CA VAL A 79 17.95 -5.91 -1.83
C VAL A 79 16.49 -5.50 -2.03
N LYS A 80 15.93 -5.74 -3.24
CA LYS A 80 14.50 -5.49 -3.52
C LYS A 80 13.57 -6.18 -2.52
N LEU A 81 13.88 -7.46 -2.19
CA LEU A 81 13.10 -8.22 -1.21
C LEU A 81 13.20 -7.59 0.19
N ARG A 82 14.39 -7.14 0.59
CA ARG A 82 14.58 -6.46 1.88
C ARG A 82 13.79 -5.16 1.95
N GLU A 83 13.90 -4.30 0.93
CA GLU A 83 13.14 -3.04 0.86
C GLU A 83 11.62 -3.29 0.94
N PHE A 84 11.13 -4.35 0.28
CA PHE A 84 9.72 -4.73 0.34
C PHE A 84 9.30 -5.12 1.77
N VAL A 85 10.08 -5.93 2.45
CA VAL A 85 9.82 -6.36 3.84
C VAL A 85 9.91 -5.20 4.81
N ASP A 86 10.98 -4.41 4.73
CA ASP A 86 11.22 -3.27 5.64
C ASP A 86 10.13 -2.19 5.49
N GLY A 87 9.58 -2.01 4.29
CA GLY A 87 8.45 -1.12 4.06
C GLY A 87 7.15 -1.57 4.73
N MET A 88 6.97 -2.88 4.93
CA MET A 88 5.75 -3.44 5.54
C MET A 88 5.84 -3.58 7.08
N VAL A 89 7.06 -3.75 7.62
CA VAL A 89 7.31 -4.00 9.06
C VAL A 89 8.25 -2.92 9.62
N ALA A 90 7.87 -1.66 9.41
CA ALA A 90 8.64 -0.52 9.88
C ALA A 90 8.41 -0.25 11.38
N ASP A 91 9.49 0.11 12.09
CA ASP A 91 9.43 0.52 13.51
C ASP A 91 8.91 1.95 13.71
N LYS A 92 8.53 2.63 12.63
CA LYS A 92 8.10 4.03 12.64
C LYS A 92 6.58 4.12 12.42
N PRO A 93 5.94 5.17 12.98
CA PRO A 93 4.54 5.44 12.68
C PRO A 93 4.35 5.57 11.16
N ASP A 94 3.49 4.74 10.62
CA ASP A 94 3.12 4.79 9.20
C ASP A 94 2.14 5.94 8.96
N PRO A 95 2.52 6.98 8.17
CA PRO A 95 1.63 8.10 7.87
C PRO A 95 0.43 7.69 7.01
N THR A 96 0.51 6.57 6.30
CA THR A 96 -0.56 6.09 5.41
C THR A 96 -1.59 5.23 6.15
N ARG A 97 -1.29 4.84 7.38
CA ARG A 97 -2.06 3.90 8.17
C ARG A 97 -3.55 4.23 8.28
N LYS A 98 -3.91 5.49 8.55
CA LYS A 98 -5.32 5.89 8.69
C LYS A 98 -6.09 5.71 7.39
N LEU A 99 -5.46 5.99 6.26
CA LEU A 99 -6.03 5.76 4.94
C LEU A 99 -6.25 4.26 4.72
N TYR A 100 -5.24 3.43 4.94
CA TYR A 100 -5.35 1.98 4.74
C TYR A 100 -6.37 1.34 5.68
N SER A 101 -6.36 1.67 6.98
CA SER A 101 -7.32 1.11 7.93
C SER A 101 -8.77 1.46 7.55
N SER A 102 -9.03 2.70 7.11
CA SER A 102 -10.36 3.08 6.64
C SER A 102 -10.71 2.45 5.29
N LEU A 103 -9.73 2.25 4.40
CA LEU A 103 -9.93 1.54 3.14
C LEU A 103 -10.34 0.07 3.39
N TRP A 104 -9.70 -0.62 4.31
CA TRP A 104 -10.08 -1.97 4.74
C TRP A 104 -11.48 -2.00 5.33
N LEU A 105 -11.82 -1.04 6.21
CA LEU A 105 -13.15 -0.93 6.79
C LEU A 105 -14.22 -0.75 5.70
N LEU A 106 -14.03 0.19 4.78
CA LEU A 106 -14.95 0.47 3.69
C LEU A 106 -15.12 -0.74 2.76
N SER A 107 -14.05 -1.48 2.49
CA SER A 107 -14.09 -2.67 1.62
C SER A 107 -14.99 -3.79 2.16
N SER A 108 -15.28 -3.81 3.46
CA SER A 108 -16.18 -4.78 4.07
C SER A 108 -17.67 -4.49 3.82
N HIS A 109 -18.02 -3.25 3.40
CA HIS A 109 -19.38 -2.79 3.24
C HIS A 109 -19.71 -2.24 1.84
N ASP A 110 -18.70 -1.94 1.03
CA ASP A 110 -18.86 -1.35 -0.30
C ASP A 110 -18.07 -2.14 -1.35
N GLU A 111 -18.76 -2.60 -2.39
CA GLU A 111 -18.16 -3.47 -3.43
C GLU A 111 -17.11 -2.73 -4.27
N ASN A 112 -17.22 -1.39 -4.46
CA ASN A 112 -16.22 -0.64 -5.21
C ASN A 112 -14.90 -0.58 -4.45
N TYR A 113 -14.95 -0.32 -3.14
CA TYR A 113 -13.75 -0.35 -2.30
C TYR A 113 -13.18 -1.76 -2.17
N LYS A 114 -14.02 -2.78 -2.14
CA LYS A 114 -13.58 -4.18 -2.13
C LYS A 114 -12.82 -4.53 -3.41
N CYS A 115 -13.37 -4.18 -4.57
CA CYS A 115 -12.69 -4.36 -5.85
C CYS A 115 -11.34 -3.60 -5.90
N LEU A 116 -11.30 -2.37 -5.36
CA LEU A 116 -10.09 -1.57 -5.29
C LEU A 116 -9.01 -2.24 -4.42
N VAL A 117 -9.38 -2.72 -3.23
CA VAL A 117 -8.49 -3.46 -2.34
C VAL A 117 -7.94 -4.71 -3.00
N GLN A 118 -8.81 -5.51 -3.62
CA GLN A 118 -8.39 -6.73 -4.31
C GLN A 118 -7.40 -6.45 -5.46
N ALA A 119 -7.67 -5.39 -6.23
CA ALA A 119 -6.78 -4.97 -7.31
C ALA A 119 -5.41 -4.48 -6.77
N CYS A 120 -5.41 -3.74 -5.67
CA CYS A 120 -4.19 -3.26 -5.00
C CYS A 120 -3.35 -4.44 -4.51
N LEU A 121 -3.95 -5.37 -3.75
CA LEU A 121 -3.26 -6.57 -3.26
C LEU A 121 -2.68 -7.41 -4.39
N ALA A 122 -3.42 -7.59 -5.49
CA ALA A 122 -2.94 -8.36 -6.63
C ALA A 122 -1.70 -7.72 -7.28
N LYS A 123 -1.64 -6.38 -7.35
CA LYS A 123 -0.49 -5.64 -7.87
C LYS A 123 0.75 -5.81 -6.99
N TRP A 124 0.63 -5.62 -5.68
CA TRP A 124 1.73 -5.81 -4.73
C TRP A 124 2.25 -7.25 -4.73
N GLN A 125 1.34 -8.23 -4.75
CA GLN A 125 1.70 -9.64 -4.85
C GLN A 125 2.44 -9.95 -6.17
N GLN A 126 2.09 -9.29 -7.27
CA GLN A 126 2.80 -9.43 -8.54
C GLN A 126 4.21 -8.85 -8.45
N VAL A 127 4.40 -7.69 -7.80
CA VAL A 127 5.74 -7.11 -7.56
C VAL A 127 6.60 -8.09 -6.78
N LEU A 128 6.08 -8.63 -5.66
CA LEU A 128 6.82 -9.61 -4.86
C LEU A 128 7.14 -10.89 -5.65
N THR A 129 6.20 -11.36 -6.46
CA THR A 129 6.43 -12.51 -7.36
C THR A 129 7.57 -12.24 -8.34
N ASN A 130 7.61 -11.04 -8.92
CA ASN A 130 8.65 -10.64 -9.86
C ASN A 130 10.02 -10.52 -9.18
N ILE A 131 10.07 -10.00 -7.95
CA ILE A 131 11.30 -9.94 -7.15
C ILE A 131 11.86 -11.35 -6.92
N ILE A 132 11.01 -12.29 -6.52
CA ILE A 132 11.42 -13.69 -6.29
C ILE A 132 11.89 -14.33 -7.60
N GLN A 133 11.17 -14.12 -8.70
CA GLN A 133 11.57 -14.64 -10.00
C GLN A 133 12.91 -14.08 -10.46
N SER A 134 13.17 -12.79 -10.25
CA SER A 134 14.48 -12.17 -10.55
C SER A 134 15.59 -12.81 -9.73
N GLY A 135 15.37 -13.03 -8.43
CA GLY A 135 16.37 -13.69 -7.57
C GLY A 135 16.68 -15.13 -7.97
N MET A 136 15.69 -15.87 -8.49
CA MET A 136 15.91 -17.19 -9.08
C MET A 136 16.77 -17.08 -10.36
N ASN A 137 16.51 -16.10 -11.22
CA ASN A 137 17.26 -15.87 -12.45
C ASN A 137 18.71 -15.40 -12.14
N GLU A 138 18.90 -14.62 -11.09
CA GLU A 138 20.22 -14.18 -10.57
C GLU A 138 20.95 -15.30 -9.82
N GLN A 139 20.33 -16.46 -9.60
CA GLN A 139 20.82 -17.59 -8.79
C GLN A 139 21.09 -17.22 -7.32
N THR A 140 20.49 -16.12 -6.83
CA THR A 140 20.56 -15.68 -5.44
C THR A 140 19.46 -16.31 -4.58
N PHE A 141 18.40 -16.80 -5.22
CA PHE A 141 17.32 -17.55 -4.60
C PHE A 141 17.23 -18.96 -5.15
N ARG A 142 16.74 -19.88 -4.32
CA ARG A 142 16.43 -21.25 -4.72
C ARG A 142 15.33 -21.26 -5.80
N VAL A 143 15.35 -22.31 -6.61
CA VAL A 143 14.25 -22.58 -7.56
C VAL A 143 13.02 -23.03 -6.78
N VAL A 144 12.01 -22.16 -6.76
CA VAL A 144 10.75 -22.34 -6.03
C VAL A 144 9.54 -21.96 -6.89
N ASN A 145 8.35 -22.25 -6.42
CA ASN A 145 7.15 -21.65 -6.98
C ASN A 145 7.03 -20.20 -6.50
N ALA A 146 7.56 -19.25 -7.28
CA ALA A 146 7.62 -17.83 -6.93
C ALA A 146 6.26 -17.27 -6.52
N LYS A 147 5.19 -17.57 -7.24
CA LYS A 147 3.83 -17.11 -6.95
C LYS A 147 3.30 -17.65 -5.62
N ARG A 148 3.63 -18.91 -5.27
CA ARG A 148 3.23 -19.50 -4.01
C ARG A 148 3.97 -18.87 -2.84
N VAL A 149 5.30 -18.71 -2.95
CA VAL A 149 6.12 -18.12 -1.90
C VAL A 149 5.78 -16.66 -1.71
N ALA A 150 5.58 -15.91 -2.81
CA ALA A 150 5.10 -14.51 -2.73
C ALA A 150 3.80 -14.40 -1.94
N ARG A 151 2.80 -15.23 -2.23
CA ARG A 151 1.51 -15.21 -1.51
C ARG A 151 1.67 -15.55 -0.02
N GLN A 152 2.54 -16.48 0.33
CA GLN A 152 2.78 -16.85 1.72
C GLN A 152 3.47 -15.72 2.49
N LEU A 153 4.50 -15.13 1.89
CA LEU A 153 5.23 -14.01 2.49
C LEU A 153 4.34 -12.77 2.61
N ASP A 154 3.58 -12.43 1.57
CA ASP A 154 2.64 -11.31 1.59
C ASP A 154 1.58 -11.45 2.70
N ALA A 155 0.99 -12.64 2.87
CA ALA A 155 0.04 -12.91 3.96
C ALA A 155 0.69 -12.76 5.35
N MET A 156 1.95 -13.17 5.51
CA MET A 156 2.71 -13.03 6.74
C MET A 156 3.00 -11.55 7.04
N LEU A 157 3.45 -10.80 6.04
CA LEU A 157 3.75 -9.37 6.15
C LEU A 157 2.50 -8.56 6.50
N LEU A 158 1.37 -8.80 5.84
CA LEU A 158 0.08 -8.17 6.15
C LEU A 158 -0.36 -8.48 7.58
N GLY A 159 -0.23 -9.73 8.02
CA GLY A 159 -0.56 -10.14 9.37
C GLY A 159 0.28 -9.43 10.42
N TYR A 160 1.59 -9.36 10.24
CA TYR A 160 2.48 -8.64 11.15
C TYR A 160 2.28 -7.12 11.10
N SER A 161 2.10 -6.53 9.92
CA SER A 161 1.79 -5.11 9.80
C SER A 161 0.54 -4.73 10.59
N GLU A 162 -0.52 -5.53 10.54
CA GLU A 162 -1.74 -5.29 11.33
C GLU A 162 -1.50 -5.56 12.83
N TYR A 163 -0.81 -6.65 13.19
CA TYR A 163 -0.50 -6.98 14.57
C TYR A 163 0.35 -5.89 15.27
N LEU A 164 1.38 -5.38 14.58
CA LEU A 164 2.28 -4.34 15.08
C LEU A 164 1.66 -2.93 15.01
N SER A 165 0.50 -2.81 14.41
CA SER A 165 -0.18 -1.54 14.23
C SER A 165 -0.78 -0.96 15.52
N ASN A 166 -1.04 -1.76 16.53
CA ASN A 166 -1.27 -1.32 17.90
C ASN A 166 0.09 -1.07 18.58
N PRO A 167 0.17 -0.31 19.68
CA PRO A 167 1.46 -0.11 20.35
C PRO A 167 2.10 -1.45 20.67
N ALA A 168 2.93 -1.94 19.76
CA ALA A 168 3.65 -3.19 19.94
C ALA A 168 4.85 -2.95 20.86
N SER A 169 5.20 -3.95 21.67
CA SER A 169 6.47 -3.94 22.41
C SER A 169 7.65 -4.07 21.43
N GLU A 170 8.82 -3.60 21.81
CA GLU A 170 10.04 -3.81 21.04
C GLU A 170 10.31 -5.30 20.78
N ASP A 171 9.97 -6.17 21.74
CA ASP A 171 10.08 -7.61 21.58
C ASP A 171 9.16 -8.15 20.47
N ALA A 172 7.92 -7.66 20.38
CA ALA A 172 6.98 -8.08 19.33
C ALA A 172 7.46 -7.70 17.91
N VAL A 173 8.09 -6.53 17.77
CA VAL A 173 8.69 -6.09 16.50
C VAL A 173 9.88 -6.98 16.15
N LYS A 174 10.71 -7.29 17.14
CA LYS A 174 11.86 -8.18 16.97
C LYS A 174 11.42 -9.58 16.55
N ASP A 175 10.47 -10.17 17.28
CA ASP A 175 9.95 -11.50 16.98
C ASP A 175 9.36 -11.57 15.55
N ALA A 176 8.60 -10.54 15.14
CA ALA A 176 8.07 -10.46 13.79
C ALA A 176 9.16 -10.45 12.71
N LYS A 177 10.25 -9.69 12.93
CA LYS A 177 11.39 -9.64 12.01
C LYS A 177 12.12 -10.99 11.96
N GLU A 178 12.35 -11.62 13.11
CA GLU A 178 12.99 -12.94 13.19
C GLU A 178 12.17 -14.02 12.46
N ASP A 179 10.85 -14.03 12.64
CA ASP A 179 9.95 -14.97 11.94
C ASP A 179 9.95 -14.78 10.43
N ILE A 180 9.93 -13.53 9.96
CA ILE A 180 9.99 -13.20 8.53
C ILE A 180 11.34 -13.60 7.94
N ASP A 181 12.43 -13.29 8.62
CA ASP A 181 13.78 -13.66 8.20
C ASP A 181 13.95 -15.18 8.13
N ASP A 182 13.46 -15.91 9.12
CA ASP A 182 13.47 -17.37 9.14
C ASP A 182 12.66 -17.96 7.98
N PHE A 183 11.49 -17.39 7.67
CA PHE A 183 10.72 -17.78 6.50
C PHE A 183 11.48 -17.56 5.20
N ILE A 184 12.13 -16.40 5.04
CA ILE A 184 12.93 -16.08 3.85
C ILE A 184 14.13 -17.03 3.72
N GLN A 185 14.87 -17.25 4.80
CA GLN A 185 16.02 -18.16 4.84
C GLN A 185 15.60 -19.57 4.39
N ARG A 186 14.56 -20.12 4.98
CA ARG A 186 14.12 -21.49 4.70
C ARG A 186 13.53 -21.68 3.31
N ASN A 187 12.86 -20.67 2.76
CA ASN A 187 12.12 -20.80 1.51
C ASN A 187 12.82 -20.23 0.28
N LEU A 188 13.66 -19.21 0.45
CA LEU A 188 14.25 -18.47 -0.68
C LEU A 188 15.77 -18.59 -0.74
N LEU A 189 16.49 -18.54 0.39
CA LEU A 189 17.95 -18.53 0.30
C LEU A 189 18.52 -19.93 0.13
N ALA A 190 19.57 -20.05 -0.67
CA ALA A 190 20.31 -21.30 -0.81
C ALA A 190 20.97 -21.67 0.54
N ILE A 191 20.92 -22.93 0.91
CA ILE A 191 21.73 -23.46 2.00
C ILE A 191 23.17 -23.54 1.43
N GLU A 192 24.09 -22.77 2.01
CA GLU A 192 25.52 -22.89 1.70
C GLU A 192 26.04 -24.28 2.04
#